data_9e7d5c28a3795f00352e6e8bdf4f559c
#
_entry.id   9e7d5c28a3795f00352e6e8bdf4f559c
#
_cell.length_a   1.000
_cell.length_b   1.000
_cell.length_c   1.000
_cell.angle_alpha   90.00
_cell.angle_beta   90.00
_cell.angle_gamma   90.00
#
_symmetry.space_group_name_H-M   'P 1'
#
loop_
_entity.id
_entity.type
_entity.pdbx_description
1 polymer ?
#
loop_
_entity_poly.entity_id
_entity_poly.type
_entity_poly.pdbx_seq_one_letter_code
_entity_poly.pdbx_strand_id
1 'polypeptide(L)'
;MTAVKEERQHALLSASSAHRWLECPPSARLEESLPDTTSSAAAEGTIAHALAEIKALNYFYPADMSKQKMSRRIAKLKKEELWNDEMQGYTDVYLDFLKAASIEYPSKPYVAIEKTISYDNYAREGFGTADCIMIGGNTLHVIDFKYGKGVEVSPENNPQLMLYALGAMDVYAMIYDIQHIKLSIVQPRTGNPGWTWELSKEQILLFGENVKHVSALAWEGKGDYNPGPEQCRFCRAGDLCRARAESLMDLEAAENMLPPLITWDEAAMYLRRGNGLVAWYNKLKDSALKEILSGGRVPGYKAVSGRTTRVWTDRDKAFQALNDAGYPDTVLRETKDLSISQIEKIVGKKEFTELAKDLVVKQPGAPALVP
;
A
#
# COMPACT_ATOMS: atom_id res chain seq x y z
N MET A 1 -30.36 -23.31 -16.71
CA MET A 1 -29.97 -21.90 -16.75
C MET A 1 -28.56 -21.78 -16.19
N THR A 2 -27.56 -21.80 -17.03
CA THR A 2 -26.15 -21.57 -16.66
C THR A 2 -25.97 -20.11 -16.31
N ALA A 3 -25.78 -19.85 -15.02
CA ALA A 3 -25.37 -18.52 -14.57
C ALA A 3 -24.04 -18.17 -15.26
N VAL A 4 -24.01 -17.09 -16.01
CA VAL A 4 -22.79 -16.50 -16.52
C VAL A 4 -21.97 -16.12 -15.30
N LYS A 5 -20.84 -16.81 -15.09
CA LYS A 5 -19.87 -16.46 -14.05
C LYS A 5 -19.31 -15.08 -14.46
N GLU A 6 -19.72 -14.02 -13.77
CA GLU A 6 -19.03 -12.73 -13.91
C GLU A 6 -17.54 -13.00 -13.63
N GLU A 7 -16.68 -12.65 -14.58
CA GLU A 7 -15.23 -12.73 -14.39
C GLU A 7 -14.86 -11.78 -13.26
N ARG A 8 -14.49 -12.35 -12.11
CA ARG A 8 -14.01 -11.57 -10.97
C ARG A 8 -12.72 -10.85 -11.38
N GLN A 9 -12.67 -9.55 -11.17
CA GLN A 9 -11.45 -8.78 -11.40
C GLN A 9 -10.31 -9.18 -10.46
N HIS A 10 -10.63 -9.69 -9.29
CA HIS A 10 -9.68 -10.18 -8.28
C HIS A 10 -10.06 -11.58 -7.79
N ALA A 11 -9.04 -12.41 -7.57
CA ALA A 11 -9.23 -13.71 -6.93
C ALA A 11 -9.73 -13.52 -5.48
N LEU A 12 -10.59 -14.42 -5.00
CA LEU A 12 -10.99 -14.46 -3.58
C LEU A 12 -9.76 -14.54 -2.67
N LEU A 13 -8.83 -15.44 -3.02
CA LEU A 13 -7.54 -15.62 -2.35
C LEU A 13 -6.46 -14.87 -3.14
N SER A 14 -6.59 -13.53 -3.26
CA SER A 14 -5.65 -12.72 -4.02
C SER A 14 -4.27 -12.68 -3.35
N ALA A 15 -3.21 -12.59 -4.16
CA ALA A 15 -1.85 -12.49 -3.67
C ALA A 15 -1.63 -11.23 -2.81
N SER A 16 -2.22 -10.09 -3.19
CA SER A 16 -2.12 -8.84 -2.43
C SER A 16 -2.75 -8.90 -1.04
N SER A 17 -3.72 -9.79 -0.82
CA SER A 17 -4.35 -10.01 0.48
C SER A 17 -3.83 -11.25 1.22
N ALA A 18 -2.80 -11.92 0.68
CA ALA A 18 -2.30 -13.19 1.20
C ALA A 18 -1.82 -13.10 2.66
N HIS A 19 -1.17 -11.99 3.03
CA HIS A 19 -0.76 -11.74 4.41
C HIS A 19 -1.92 -11.80 5.41
N ARG A 20 -3.17 -11.55 4.95
CA ARG A 20 -4.36 -11.58 5.78
C ARG A 20 -5.01 -12.96 5.81
N TRP A 21 -5.34 -13.54 4.63
CA TRP A 21 -6.06 -14.82 4.61
C TRP A 21 -5.18 -16.01 5.02
N LEU A 22 -3.86 -15.90 4.95
CA LEU A 22 -2.95 -16.90 5.52
C LEU A 22 -2.95 -16.88 7.05
N GLU A 23 -3.05 -15.71 7.67
CA GLU A 23 -3.07 -15.56 9.12
C GLU A 23 -4.49 -15.67 9.71
N CYS A 24 -5.50 -15.25 8.98
CA CYS A 24 -6.90 -15.24 9.38
C CYS A 24 -7.77 -15.82 8.25
N PRO A 25 -7.79 -17.15 8.07
CA PRO A 25 -8.45 -17.81 6.93
C PRO A 25 -9.90 -17.38 6.72
N PRO A 26 -10.76 -17.25 7.74
CA PRO A 26 -12.15 -16.84 7.53
C PRO A 26 -12.31 -15.44 6.94
N SER A 27 -11.28 -14.59 7.01
CA SER A 27 -11.33 -13.20 6.52
C SER A 27 -11.64 -13.12 5.02
N ALA A 28 -11.20 -14.10 4.21
CA ALA A 28 -11.44 -14.11 2.77
C ALA A 28 -12.95 -14.11 2.44
N ARG A 29 -13.72 -14.99 3.08
CA ARG A 29 -15.18 -15.06 2.90
C ARG A 29 -15.93 -13.94 3.60
N LEU A 30 -15.41 -13.49 4.74
CA LEU A 30 -16.01 -12.38 5.47
C LEU A 30 -15.96 -11.09 4.61
N GLU A 31 -14.84 -10.81 3.96
CA GLU A 31 -14.69 -9.64 3.10
C GLU A 31 -15.45 -9.76 1.77
N GLU A 32 -15.69 -10.97 1.25
CA GLU A 32 -16.43 -11.19 0.01
C GLU A 32 -17.86 -10.61 0.07
N SER A 33 -18.47 -10.61 1.26
CA SER A 33 -19.81 -10.06 1.48
C SER A 33 -19.85 -8.52 1.57
N LEU A 34 -18.70 -7.87 1.63
CA LEU A 34 -18.58 -6.43 1.81
C LEU A 34 -18.22 -5.73 0.48
N PRO A 35 -18.70 -4.49 0.28
CA PRO A 35 -18.38 -3.74 -0.94
C PRO A 35 -16.89 -3.46 -1.05
N ASP A 36 -16.38 -3.48 -2.29
CA ASP A 36 -15.02 -3.03 -2.56
C ASP A 36 -14.91 -1.52 -2.37
N THR A 37 -13.92 -1.11 -1.58
CA THR A 37 -13.60 0.30 -1.36
C THR A 37 -12.18 0.56 -1.79
N THR A 38 -12.01 1.36 -2.84
CA THR A 38 -10.69 1.81 -3.28
C THR A 38 -10.33 3.09 -2.54
N SER A 39 -9.21 3.11 -1.84
CA SER A 39 -8.70 4.34 -1.23
C SER A 39 -8.06 5.24 -2.30
N SER A 40 -8.02 6.55 -2.05
CA SER A 40 -7.30 7.49 -2.94
C SER A 40 -5.82 7.11 -3.12
N ALA A 41 -5.18 6.57 -2.08
CA ALA A 41 -3.81 6.09 -2.15
C ALA A 41 -3.66 4.86 -3.07
N ALA A 42 -4.64 3.95 -3.08
CA ALA A 42 -4.65 2.81 -4.00
C ALA A 42 -4.87 3.26 -5.44
N ALA A 43 -5.78 4.23 -5.68
CA ALA A 43 -6.00 4.81 -7.00
C ALA A 43 -4.77 5.58 -7.52
N GLU A 44 -4.08 6.36 -6.66
CA GLU A 44 -2.79 6.99 -6.98
C GLU A 44 -1.74 5.94 -7.36
N GLY A 45 -1.67 4.83 -6.59
CA GLY A 45 -0.79 3.70 -6.86
C GLY A 45 -1.01 3.09 -8.24
N THR A 46 -2.27 2.91 -8.65
CA THR A 46 -2.62 2.37 -9.98
C THR A 46 -2.03 3.20 -11.13
N ILE A 47 -2.06 4.53 -11.01
CA ILE A 47 -1.47 5.43 -12.02
C ILE A 47 0.07 5.26 -12.05
N ALA A 48 0.70 5.17 -10.89
CA ALA A 48 2.14 4.98 -10.79
C ALA A 48 2.59 3.62 -11.38
N HIS A 49 1.86 2.53 -11.13
CA HIS A 49 2.11 1.21 -11.74
C HIS A 49 1.96 1.27 -13.26
N ALA A 50 0.90 1.90 -13.79
CA ALA A 50 0.74 2.07 -15.23
C ALA A 50 1.89 2.86 -15.86
N LEU A 51 2.45 3.86 -15.16
CA LEU A 51 3.63 4.60 -15.62
C LEU A 51 4.89 3.73 -15.59
N ALA A 52 5.08 2.95 -14.53
CA ALA A 52 6.19 2.02 -14.37
C ALA A 52 6.18 0.95 -15.47
N GLU A 53 5.03 0.34 -15.74
CA GLU A 53 4.79 -0.60 -16.84
C GLU A 53 5.23 0.00 -18.19
N ILE A 54 4.76 1.20 -18.51
CA ILE A 54 5.05 1.87 -19.78
C ILE A 54 6.57 2.07 -19.95
N LYS A 55 7.27 2.49 -18.90
CA LYS A 55 8.71 2.71 -18.93
C LYS A 55 9.48 1.39 -19.06
N ALA A 56 9.09 0.36 -18.30
CA ALA A 56 9.70 -0.97 -18.37
C ALA A 56 9.51 -1.60 -19.76
N LEU A 57 8.30 -1.55 -20.32
CA LEU A 57 8.03 -2.04 -21.67
C LEU A 57 8.84 -1.29 -22.73
N ASN A 58 9.02 0.03 -22.61
CA ASN A 58 9.84 0.77 -23.56
C ASN A 58 11.31 0.34 -23.53
N TYR A 59 11.84 -0.01 -22.35
CA TYR A 59 13.22 -0.46 -22.21
C TYR A 59 13.43 -1.91 -22.69
N PHE A 60 12.60 -2.85 -22.21
CA PHE A 60 12.79 -4.27 -22.50
C PHE A 60 12.22 -4.70 -23.85
N TYR A 61 11.15 -4.03 -24.31
CA TYR A 61 10.39 -4.36 -25.51
C TYR A 61 10.14 -3.13 -26.39
N PRO A 62 11.23 -2.47 -26.90
CA PRO A 62 11.09 -1.23 -27.68
C PRO A 62 10.35 -1.41 -29.00
N ALA A 63 10.27 -2.63 -29.53
CA ALA A 63 9.47 -2.94 -30.71
C ALA A 63 7.96 -2.83 -30.41
N ASP A 64 7.52 -3.26 -29.24
CA ASP A 64 6.11 -3.23 -28.81
C ASP A 64 5.73 -1.88 -28.19
N MET A 65 6.67 -1.23 -27.51
CA MET A 65 6.52 0.06 -26.85
C MET A 65 7.57 1.07 -27.34
N SER A 66 7.36 1.62 -28.54
CA SER A 66 8.22 2.67 -29.09
C SER A 66 8.18 3.95 -28.23
N LYS A 67 9.21 4.80 -28.31
CA LYS A 67 9.27 6.10 -27.62
C LYS A 67 8.02 6.96 -27.91
N GLN A 68 7.51 6.92 -29.12
CA GLN A 68 6.33 7.67 -29.54
C GLN A 68 5.05 7.14 -28.86
N LYS A 69 4.91 5.80 -28.80
CA LYS A 69 3.81 5.13 -28.10
C LYS A 69 3.86 5.41 -26.59
N MET A 70 5.06 5.33 -26.00
CA MET A 70 5.33 5.69 -24.61
C MET A 70 4.87 7.11 -24.31
N SER A 71 5.31 8.11 -25.09
CA SER A 71 4.94 9.52 -24.88
C SER A 71 3.43 9.74 -24.93
N ARG A 72 2.73 9.07 -25.85
CA ARG A 72 1.25 9.15 -25.95
C ARG A 72 0.55 8.56 -24.73
N ARG A 73 1.01 7.38 -24.26
CA ARG A 73 0.44 6.74 -23.05
C ARG A 73 0.68 7.59 -21.80
N ILE A 74 1.87 8.14 -21.63
CA ILE A 74 2.19 9.05 -20.52
C ILE A 74 1.35 10.32 -20.57
N ALA A 75 1.17 10.91 -21.77
CA ALA A 75 0.31 12.09 -21.93
C ALA A 75 -1.16 11.83 -21.58
N LYS A 76 -1.62 10.56 -21.72
CA LYS A 76 -2.95 10.15 -21.24
C LYS A 76 -2.99 10.05 -19.73
N LEU A 77 -1.99 9.42 -19.09
CA LEU A 77 -1.92 9.30 -17.62
C LEU A 77 -1.83 10.65 -16.92
N LYS A 78 -1.17 11.64 -17.55
CA LYS A 78 -1.07 13.01 -17.00
C LYS A 78 -2.43 13.74 -16.89
N LYS A 79 -3.49 13.21 -17.49
CA LYS A 79 -4.84 13.77 -17.39
C LYS A 79 -5.66 13.17 -16.25
N GLU A 80 -5.17 12.13 -15.60
CA GLU A 80 -5.84 11.53 -14.45
C GLU A 80 -5.79 12.50 -13.25
N GLU A 81 -6.89 12.60 -12.52
CA GLU A 81 -7.06 13.55 -11.41
C GLU A 81 -5.98 13.39 -10.31
N LEU A 82 -5.56 12.16 -10.06
CA LEU A 82 -4.56 11.84 -9.03
C LEU A 82 -3.13 11.79 -9.59
N TRP A 83 -2.91 12.27 -10.83
CA TRP A 83 -1.55 12.38 -11.36
C TRP A 83 -0.71 13.32 -10.52
N ASN A 84 0.54 12.92 -10.25
CA ASN A 84 1.57 13.75 -9.62
C ASN A 84 2.88 13.63 -10.40
N ASP A 85 3.53 14.73 -10.70
CA ASP A 85 4.79 14.74 -11.44
C ASP A 85 5.94 14.01 -10.70
N GLU A 86 5.87 13.89 -9.39
CA GLU A 86 6.82 13.07 -8.60
C GLU A 86 6.82 11.59 -9.01
N MET A 87 5.72 11.10 -9.57
CA MET A 87 5.62 9.72 -10.11
C MET A 87 6.69 9.42 -11.15
N GLN A 88 7.12 10.44 -11.92
CA GLN A 88 8.16 10.27 -12.92
C GLN A 88 9.48 9.80 -12.29
N GLY A 89 9.94 10.50 -11.26
CA GLY A 89 11.18 10.16 -10.58
C GLY A 89 11.12 8.81 -9.85
N TYR A 90 10.02 8.52 -9.16
CA TYR A 90 9.90 7.26 -8.44
C TYR A 90 9.81 6.03 -9.38
N THR A 91 9.16 6.17 -10.52
CA THR A 91 9.12 5.09 -11.54
C THR A 91 10.43 4.99 -12.31
N ASP A 92 11.27 6.05 -12.37
CA ASP A 92 12.63 5.94 -12.90
C ASP A 92 13.53 5.13 -11.96
N VAL A 93 13.40 5.30 -10.64
CA VAL A 93 14.10 4.45 -9.66
C VAL A 93 13.73 2.98 -9.83
N TYR A 94 12.46 2.67 -10.02
CA TYR A 94 12.02 1.30 -10.32
C TYR A 94 12.64 0.76 -11.61
N LEU A 95 12.58 1.54 -12.70
CA LEU A 95 13.19 1.14 -13.97
C LEU A 95 14.70 0.90 -13.84
N ASP A 96 15.40 1.76 -13.10
CA ASP A 96 16.85 1.61 -12.91
C ASP A 96 17.17 0.35 -12.08
N PHE A 97 16.35 0.01 -11.09
CA PHE A 97 16.45 -1.28 -10.39
C PHE A 97 16.27 -2.47 -11.36
N LEU A 98 15.25 -2.43 -12.22
CA LEU A 98 15.03 -3.49 -13.22
C LEU A 98 16.22 -3.65 -14.18
N LYS A 99 16.79 -2.54 -14.64
CA LYS A 99 18.00 -2.56 -15.48
C LYS A 99 19.18 -3.22 -14.75
N ALA A 100 19.44 -2.79 -13.51
CA ALA A 100 20.51 -3.35 -12.69
C ALA A 100 20.31 -4.86 -12.48
N ALA A 101 19.11 -5.28 -12.08
CA ALA A 101 18.78 -6.70 -11.90
C ALA A 101 18.96 -7.51 -13.20
N SER A 102 18.63 -6.94 -14.35
CA SER A 102 18.73 -7.65 -15.63
C SER A 102 20.18 -7.93 -16.09
N ILE A 103 21.15 -7.11 -15.67
CA ILE A 103 22.58 -7.31 -16.02
C ILE A 103 23.31 -8.22 -15.05
N GLU A 104 22.72 -8.62 -13.92
CA GLU A 104 23.28 -9.62 -13.02
C GLU A 104 23.30 -11.03 -13.64
N TYR A 105 22.46 -11.28 -14.65
CA TYR A 105 22.39 -12.57 -15.30
C TYR A 105 23.56 -12.77 -16.30
N PRO A 106 24.10 -13.98 -16.40
CA PRO A 106 25.20 -14.29 -17.34
C PRO A 106 24.84 -14.06 -18.82
N SER A 107 23.54 -14.11 -19.14
CA SER A 107 22.98 -13.84 -20.46
C SER A 107 21.66 -13.09 -20.31
N LYS A 108 21.16 -12.51 -21.39
CA LYS A 108 19.88 -11.76 -21.36
C LYS A 108 18.77 -12.63 -20.78
N PRO A 109 18.17 -12.25 -19.62
CA PRO A 109 17.09 -13.00 -19.02
C PRO A 109 15.79 -12.88 -19.84
N TYR A 110 14.90 -13.84 -19.67
CA TYR A 110 13.50 -13.63 -20.00
C TYR A 110 12.91 -12.60 -19.01
N VAL A 111 12.18 -11.63 -19.51
CA VAL A 111 11.55 -10.59 -18.68
C VAL A 111 10.05 -10.55 -19.01
N ALA A 112 9.20 -10.61 -18.02
CA ALA A 112 7.76 -10.40 -18.17
C ALA A 112 7.35 -9.21 -17.33
N ILE A 113 6.63 -8.26 -17.94
CA ILE A 113 6.12 -7.05 -17.28
C ILE A 113 4.60 -7.16 -17.17
N GLU A 114 4.03 -6.81 -16.00
CA GLU A 114 2.59 -6.87 -15.71
C GLU A 114 2.00 -8.23 -16.11
N LYS A 115 2.65 -9.30 -15.66
CA LYS A 115 2.27 -10.65 -16.05
C LYS A 115 1.27 -11.24 -15.07
N THR A 116 0.09 -11.60 -15.57
CA THR A 116 -0.86 -12.39 -14.81
C THR A 116 -0.32 -13.79 -14.61
N ILE A 117 -0.24 -14.22 -13.35
CA ILE A 117 0.25 -15.51 -12.90
C ILE A 117 -0.86 -16.20 -12.11
N SER A 118 -1.16 -17.43 -12.49
CA SER A 118 -2.00 -18.35 -11.71
C SER A 118 -1.14 -19.11 -10.71
N TYR A 119 -1.64 -19.24 -9.50
CA TYR A 119 -1.14 -20.15 -8.47
C TYR A 119 -2.26 -21.07 -7.94
N ASP A 120 -3.16 -21.47 -8.84
CA ASP A 120 -4.34 -22.31 -8.56
C ASP A 120 -3.95 -23.67 -7.96
N ASN A 121 -2.76 -24.19 -8.27
CA ASN A 121 -2.21 -25.41 -7.66
C ASN A 121 -1.98 -25.29 -6.14
N TYR A 122 -1.93 -24.09 -5.59
CA TYR A 122 -1.68 -23.79 -4.18
C TYR A 122 -2.90 -23.15 -3.50
N ALA A 123 -3.60 -22.28 -4.20
CA ALA A 123 -4.80 -21.63 -3.70
C ALA A 123 -5.87 -21.61 -4.79
N ARG A 124 -6.98 -22.25 -4.54
CA ARG A 124 -8.07 -22.44 -5.51
C ARG A 124 -8.51 -21.12 -6.16
N GLU A 125 -8.59 -21.11 -7.49
CA GLU A 125 -8.89 -19.94 -8.32
C GLU A 125 -7.92 -18.74 -8.02
N GLY A 126 -6.72 -19.05 -7.53
CA GLY A 126 -5.72 -18.05 -7.16
C GLY A 126 -4.98 -17.52 -8.38
N PHE A 127 -5.00 -16.22 -8.56
CA PHE A 127 -4.23 -15.52 -9.58
C PHE A 127 -3.94 -14.07 -9.14
N GLY A 128 -2.99 -13.45 -9.82
CA GLY A 128 -2.69 -12.03 -9.65
C GLY A 128 -1.71 -11.57 -10.72
N THR A 129 -1.41 -10.30 -10.75
CA THR A 129 -0.47 -9.70 -11.71
C THR A 129 0.82 -9.33 -11.00
N ALA A 130 1.93 -9.89 -11.47
CA ALA A 130 3.27 -9.55 -11.00
C ALA A 130 3.83 -8.42 -11.86
N ASP A 131 4.35 -7.36 -11.23
CA ASP A 131 4.85 -6.18 -11.91
C ASP A 131 6.03 -6.52 -12.83
N CYS A 132 6.98 -7.32 -12.33
CA CYS A 132 8.08 -7.83 -13.16
C CYS A 132 8.53 -9.22 -12.70
N ILE A 133 8.73 -10.11 -13.68
CA ILE A 133 9.35 -11.42 -13.48
C ILE A 133 10.55 -11.50 -14.42
N MET A 134 11.72 -11.89 -13.90
CA MET A 134 12.92 -12.17 -14.68
C MET A 134 13.36 -13.61 -14.45
N ILE A 135 13.75 -14.30 -15.52
CA ILE A 135 14.26 -15.68 -15.43
C ILE A 135 15.49 -15.80 -16.31
N GLY A 136 16.56 -16.31 -15.72
CA GLY A 136 17.80 -16.58 -16.45
C GLY A 136 18.67 -17.62 -15.73
N GLY A 137 19.27 -18.54 -16.47
CA GLY A 137 19.96 -19.67 -15.87
C GLY A 137 19.00 -20.48 -15.00
N ASN A 138 19.34 -20.62 -13.73
CA ASN A 138 18.52 -21.32 -12.72
C ASN A 138 17.88 -20.38 -11.70
N THR A 139 17.81 -19.06 -12.00
CA THR A 139 17.30 -18.03 -11.08
C THR A 139 16.01 -17.40 -11.59
N LEU A 140 14.99 -17.42 -10.73
CA LEU A 140 13.74 -16.67 -10.88
C LEU A 140 13.81 -15.43 -9.98
N HIS A 141 13.50 -14.27 -10.51
CA HIS A 141 13.41 -13.02 -9.76
C HIS A 141 12.02 -12.39 -9.94
N VAL A 142 11.26 -12.26 -8.84
CA VAL A 142 10.00 -11.54 -8.80
C VAL A 142 10.25 -10.18 -8.17
N ILE A 143 9.86 -9.11 -8.86
CA ILE A 143 10.12 -7.72 -8.46
C ILE A 143 8.80 -6.98 -8.46
N ASP A 144 8.45 -6.38 -7.32
CA ASP A 144 7.18 -5.68 -7.10
C ASP A 144 7.45 -4.21 -6.75
N PHE A 145 6.72 -3.32 -7.39
CA PHE A 145 6.80 -1.89 -7.20
C PHE A 145 5.76 -1.44 -6.19
N LYS A 146 6.18 -0.73 -5.15
CA LYS A 146 5.28 -0.16 -4.15
C LYS A 146 5.36 1.36 -4.18
N TYR A 147 4.29 2.02 -4.60
CA TYR A 147 4.23 3.48 -4.67
C TYR A 147 3.85 4.12 -3.31
N GLY A 148 3.21 3.36 -2.41
CA GLY A 148 2.80 3.85 -1.09
C GLY A 148 3.96 4.32 -0.21
N LYS A 149 3.72 5.34 0.63
CA LYS A 149 4.71 5.93 1.57
C LYS A 149 4.41 5.67 3.05
N GLY A 150 3.26 5.08 3.35
CA GLY A 150 2.77 4.99 4.74
C GLY A 150 3.26 3.77 5.51
N VAL A 151 3.62 2.70 4.81
CA VAL A 151 4.05 1.43 5.40
C VAL A 151 5.18 0.89 4.55
N GLU A 152 6.31 0.62 5.18
CA GLU A 152 7.42 -0.06 4.52
C GLU A 152 7.07 -1.54 4.34
N VAL A 153 7.33 -2.07 3.14
CA VAL A 153 7.04 -3.46 2.78
C VAL A 153 8.34 -4.22 2.63
N SER A 154 8.50 -5.30 3.43
CA SER A 154 9.63 -6.20 3.31
C SER A 154 9.41 -7.25 2.21
N PRO A 155 10.44 -7.62 1.43
CA PRO A 155 10.40 -8.80 0.57
C PRO A 155 10.55 -10.10 1.37
N GLU A 156 11.12 -10.04 2.57
CA GLU A 156 11.37 -11.21 3.42
C GLU A 156 10.05 -11.81 3.91
N ASN A 157 9.85 -13.10 3.63
CA ASN A 157 8.62 -13.83 3.92
C ASN A 157 7.35 -13.16 3.39
N ASN A 158 7.47 -12.39 2.31
CA ASN A 158 6.34 -11.68 1.70
C ASN A 158 5.45 -12.67 0.92
N PRO A 159 4.23 -12.96 1.40
CA PRO A 159 3.40 -14.00 0.79
C PRO A 159 2.90 -13.62 -0.60
N GLN A 160 2.74 -12.34 -0.93
CA GLN A 160 2.39 -11.89 -2.27
C GLN A 160 3.45 -12.29 -3.29
N LEU A 161 4.71 -11.95 -3.01
CA LEU A 161 5.84 -12.28 -3.88
C LEU A 161 6.06 -13.80 -3.96
N MET A 162 5.92 -14.49 -2.81
CA MET A 162 6.08 -15.94 -2.76
C MET A 162 5.02 -16.68 -3.59
N LEU A 163 3.76 -16.23 -3.58
CA LEU A 163 2.69 -16.77 -4.43
C LEU A 163 2.98 -16.54 -5.92
N TYR A 164 3.48 -15.36 -6.28
CA TYR A 164 3.89 -15.10 -7.66
C TYR A 164 5.07 -15.98 -8.09
N ALA A 165 6.03 -16.21 -7.19
CA ALA A 165 7.15 -17.10 -7.46
C ALA A 165 6.68 -18.56 -7.66
N LEU A 166 5.79 -19.08 -6.81
CA LEU A 166 5.20 -20.41 -6.96
C LEU A 166 4.49 -20.56 -8.32
N GLY A 167 3.60 -19.63 -8.66
CA GLY A 167 2.89 -19.66 -9.92
C GLY A 167 3.81 -19.49 -11.13
N ALA A 168 4.86 -18.67 -11.04
CA ALA A 168 5.87 -18.55 -12.09
C ALA A 168 6.66 -19.85 -12.26
N MET A 169 7.02 -20.52 -11.16
CA MET A 169 7.67 -21.84 -11.23
C MET A 169 6.80 -22.85 -11.96
N ASP A 170 5.50 -22.90 -11.66
CA ASP A 170 4.58 -23.82 -12.35
C ASP A 170 4.52 -23.53 -13.86
N VAL A 171 4.49 -22.27 -14.27
CA VAL A 171 4.41 -21.87 -15.68
C VAL A 171 5.71 -22.14 -16.43
N TYR A 172 6.86 -21.92 -15.80
CA TYR A 172 8.16 -21.90 -16.49
C TYR A 172 9.05 -23.11 -16.21
N ALA A 173 8.61 -24.06 -15.31
CA ALA A 173 9.39 -25.25 -14.94
C ALA A 173 9.75 -26.17 -16.12
N MET A 174 8.98 -26.16 -17.21
CA MET A 174 9.28 -26.95 -18.39
C MET A 174 10.42 -26.38 -19.24
N ILE A 175 10.77 -25.10 -19.04
CA ILE A 175 11.77 -24.38 -19.84
C ILE A 175 13.02 -24.08 -19.01
N TYR A 176 12.85 -23.81 -17.72
CA TYR A 176 13.93 -23.39 -16.83
C TYR A 176 14.02 -24.30 -15.60
N ASP A 177 15.24 -24.78 -15.29
CA ASP A 177 15.49 -25.50 -14.03
C ASP A 177 15.76 -24.49 -12.91
N ILE A 178 14.68 -23.91 -12.36
CA ILE A 178 14.74 -22.89 -11.31
C ILE A 178 15.15 -23.54 -9.99
N GLN A 179 16.25 -23.07 -9.39
CA GLN A 179 16.79 -23.50 -8.11
C GLN A 179 16.90 -22.36 -7.10
N HIS A 180 17.07 -21.12 -7.60
CA HIS A 180 17.21 -19.92 -6.79
C HIS A 180 16.09 -18.94 -7.08
N ILE A 181 15.51 -18.39 -6.01
CA ILE A 181 14.44 -17.41 -6.08
C ILE A 181 14.91 -16.11 -5.43
N LYS A 182 14.76 -15.01 -6.15
CA LYS A 182 14.94 -13.64 -5.65
C LYS A 182 13.59 -12.96 -5.59
N LEU A 183 13.29 -12.33 -4.46
CA LEU A 183 12.07 -11.54 -4.26
C LEU A 183 12.47 -10.12 -3.91
N SER A 184 12.00 -9.13 -4.65
CA SER A 184 12.37 -7.74 -4.42
C SER A 184 11.16 -6.83 -4.31
N ILE A 185 11.25 -5.88 -3.36
CA ILE A 185 10.35 -4.74 -3.25
C ILE A 185 11.13 -3.48 -3.58
N VAL A 186 10.60 -2.68 -4.49
CA VAL A 186 11.11 -1.35 -4.83
C VAL A 186 10.08 -0.32 -4.36
N GLN A 187 10.38 0.38 -3.26
CA GLN A 187 9.48 1.34 -2.62
C GLN A 187 10.19 2.70 -2.41
N PRO A 188 10.42 3.47 -3.48
CA PRO A 188 11.32 4.63 -3.42
C PRO A 188 10.81 5.78 -2.55
N ARG A 189 9.50 5.88 -2.27
CA ARG A 189 8.92 6.92 -1.41
C ARG A 189 9.23 6.75 0.08
N THR A 190 9.70 5.58 0.50
CA THR A 190 10.19 5.32 1.87
C THR A 190 11.70 5.50 2.00
N GLY A 191 12.40 5.84 0.90
CA GLY A 191 13.85 5.93 0.86
C GLY A 191 14.55 4.60 0.52
N ASN A 192 13.79 3.54 0.25
CA ASN A 192 14.30 2.24 -0.15
C ASN A 192 14.25 2.07 -1.69
N PRO A 193 15.40 2.18 -2.39
CA PRO A 193 15.46 2.06 -3.84
C PRO A 193 15.33 0.62 -4.36
N GLY A 194 15.30 -0.36 -3.46
CA GLY A 194 15.16 -1.78 -3.76
C GLY A 194 15.79 -2.64 -2.67
N TRP A 195 15.01 -3.58 -2.17
CA TRP A 195 15.45 -4.56 -1.19
C TRP A 195 15.14 -5.95 -1.72
N THR A 196 16.14 -6.85 -1.72
CA THR A 196 16.03 -8.20 -2.25
C THR A 196 16.23 -9.22 -1.12
N TRP A 197 15.38 -10.23 -1.11
CA TRP A 197 15.49 -11.42 -0.30
C TRP A 197 15.63 -12.65 -1.19
N GLU A 198 16.51 -13.56 -0.83
CA GLU A 198 16.82 -14.76 -1.60
C GLU A 198 16.43 -16.02 -0.82
N LEU A 199 15.92 -17.01 -1.54
CA LEU A 199 15.54 -18.29 -0.98
C LEU A 199 15.74 -19.42 -2.00
N SER A 200 15.82 -20.66 -1.49
CA SER A 200 15.96 -21.84 -2.35
C SER A 200 14.61 -22.33 -2.87
N LYS A 201 14.65 -23.18 -3.88
CA LYS A 201 13.47 -23.89 -4.40
C LYS A 201 12.73 -24.67 -3.30
N GLU A 202 13.48 -25.33 -2.41
CA GLU A 202 12.90 -26.13 -1.31
C GLU A 202 12.12 -25.25 -0.35
N GLN A 203 12.63 -24.06 -0.03
CA GLN A 203 11.97 -23.13 0.89
C GLN A 203 10.66 -22.60 0.31
N ILE A 204 10.63 -22.25 -0.97
CA ILE A 204 9.39 -21.76 -1.60
C ILE A 204 8.35 -22.88 -1.75
N LEU A 205 8.78 -24.11 -2.05
CA LEU A 205 7.86 -25.26 -2.11
C LEU A 205 7.27 -25.61 -0.74
N LEU A 206 8.07 -25.51 0.33
CA LEU A 206 7.58 -25.68 1.70
C LEU A 206 6.49 -24.63 2.05
N PHE A 207 6.71 -23.38 1.66
CA PHE A 207 5.67 -22.35 1.77
C PHE A 207 4.42 -22.75 0.97
N GLY A 208 4.59 -23.26 -0.25
CA GLY A 208 3.49 -23.73 -1.10
C GLY A 208 2.62 -24.81 -0.42
N GLU A 209 3.22 -25.76 0.29
CA GLU A 209 2.47 -26.78 1.02
C GLU A 209 1.67 -26.16 2.18
N ASN A 210 2.21 -25.20 2.89
CA ASN A 210 1.44 -24.45 3.91
C ASN A 210 0.27 -23.68 3.27
N VAL A 211 0.52 -23.02 2.13
CA VAL A 211 -0.53 -22.32 1.39
C VAL A 211 -1.69 -23.23 1.02
N LYS A 212 -1.42 -24.45 0.52
CA LYS A 212 -2.47 -25.43 0.18
C LYS A 212 -3.37 -25.73 1.36
N HIS A 213 -2.78 -25.93 2.53
CA HIS A 213 -3.55 -26.24 3.74
C HIS A 213 -4.41 -25.06 4.18
N VAL A 214 -3.82 -23.87 4.30
CA VAL A 214 -4.52 -22.68 4.79
C VAL A 214 -5.54 -22.15 3.77
N SER A 215 -5.21 -22.18 2.47
CA SER A 215 -6.11 -21.73 1.41
C SER A 215 -7.39 -22.54 1.32
N ALA A 216 -7.32 -23.86 1.62
CA ALA A 216 -8.52 -24.71 1.70
C ALA A 216 -9.47 -24.24 2.81
N LEU A 217 -8.94 -23.89 3.99
CA LEU A 217 -9.74 -23.32 5.08
C LEU A 217 -10.30 -21.94 4.69
N ALA A 218 -9.47 -21.10 4.11
CA ALA A 218 -9.87 -19.75 3.68
C ALA A 218 -10.96 -19.79 2.58
N TRP A 219 -10.84 -20.72 1.64
CA TRP A 219 -11.87 -20.95 0.60
C TRP A 219 -13.22 -21.32 1.18
N GLU A 220 -13.24 -22.14 2.22
CA GLU A 220 -14.46 -22.56 2.90
C GLU A 220 -14.95 -21.56 3.96
N GLY A 221 -14.18 -20.51 4.26
CA GLY A 221 -14.48 -19.59 5.36
C GLY A 221 -14.35 -20.22 6.74
N LYS A 222 -13.52 -21.25 6.86
CA LYS A 222 -13.25 -22.01 8.07
C LYS A 222 -11.88 -21.64 8.66
N GLY A 223 -11.59 -22.18 9.83
CA GLY A 223 -10.39 -21.88 10.62
C GLY A 223 -10.66 -20.82 11.66
N ASP A 224 -9.63 -20.47 12.40
CA ASP A 224 -9.72 -19.52 13.50
C ASP A 224 -9.58 -18.08 13.01
N TYR A 225 -10.37 -17.18 13.60
CA TYR A 225 -10.11 -15.76 13.49
C TYR A 225 -8.86 -15.42 14.28
N ASN A 226 -7.90 -14.80 13.62
CA ASN A 226 -6.64 -14.37 14.24
C ASN A 226 -6.50 -12.84 14.11
N PRO A 227 -7.13 -12.05 15.00
CA PRO A 227 -7.04 -10.61 14.94
C PRO A 227 -5.66 -10.11 15.36
N GLY A 228 -5.11 -9.18 14.58
CA GLY A 228 -3.80 -8.60 14.86
C GLY A 228 -3.57 -7.29 14.10
N PRO A 229 -2.51 -6.54 14.42
CA PRO A 229 -2.27 -5.23 13.83
C PRO A 229 -2.02 -5.28 12.32
N GLU A 230 -1.38 -6.32 11.81
CA GLU A 230 -1.04 -6.43 10.39
C GLU A 230 -2.21 -6.95 9.56
N GLN A 231 -2.77 -8.11 9.89
CA GLN A 231 -3.85 -8.73 9.13
C GLN A 231 -5.17 -7.96 9.21
N CYS A 232 -5.42 -7.22 10.30
CA CYS A 232 -6.61 -6.38 10.44
C CYS A 232 -6.45 -4.97 9.85
N ARG A 233 -5.25 -4.55 9.49
CA ARG A 233 -4.96 -3.18 9.05
C ARG A 233 -5.79 -2.75 7.85
N PHE A 234 -5.86 -3.61 6.84
CA PHE A 234 -6.58 -3.38 5.58
C PHE A 234 -7.78 -4.31 5.42
N CYS A 235 -8.19 -5.02 6.48
CA CYS A 235 -9.37 -5.86 6.45
C CYS A 235 -10.63 -4.99 6.39
N ARG A 236 -11.46 -5.22 5.36
CA ARG A 236 -12.72 -4.47 5.17
C ARG A 236 -13.74 -4.72 6.26
N ALA A 237 -13.70 -5.91 6.87
CA ALA A 237 -14.53 -6.26 8.00
C ALA A 237 -13.96 -5.82 9.36
N GLY A 238 -12.74 -5.26 9.35
CA GLY A 238 -11.96 -5.07 10.59
C GLY A 238 -12.60 -4.15 11.63
N ASP A 239 -13.47 -3.21 11.24
CA ASP A 239 -14.20 -2.31 12.13
C ASP A 239 -15.44 -2.95 12.78
N LEU A 240 -16.05 -3.94 12.11
CA LEU A 240 -17.23 -4.66 12.58
C LEU A 240 -16.93 -6.11 13.01
N CYS A 241 -15.66 -6.54 12.91
CA CYS A 241 -15.25 -7.90 13.23
C CYS A 241 -15.36 -8.14 14.76
N ARG A 242 -16.18 -9.12 15.13
CA ARG A 242 -16.38 -9.50 16.55
C ARG A 242 -15.07 -9.98 17.19
N ALA A 243 -14.33 -10.89 16.54
CA ALA A 243 -13.08 -11.41 17.08
C ALA A 243 -12.05 -10.30 17.33
N ARG A 244 -11.99 -9.28 16.41
CA ARG A 244 -11.14 -8.12 16.64
C ARG A 244 -11.61 -7.26 17.79
N ALA A 245 -12.93 -7.03 17.91
CA ALA A 245 -13.49 -6.28 19.02
C ALA A 245 -13.17 -6.96 20.35
N GLU A 246 -13.40 -8.27 20.46
CA GLU A 246 -13.09 -9.07 21.65
C GLU A 246 -11.59 -8.99 22.00
N SER A 247 -10.68 -9.16 21.01
CA SER A 247 -9.23 -9.09 21.25
C SER A 247 -8.76 -7.70 21.73
N LEU A 248 -9.45 -6.64 21.34
CA LEU A 248 -9.12 -5.27 21.77
C LEU A 248 -9.75 -4.90 23.11
N MET A 249 -10.90 -5.48 23.43
CA MET A 249 -11.64 -5.24 24.67
C MET A 249 -11.17 -6.13 25.83
N ASP A 250 -10.33 -7.14 25.58
CA ASP A 250 -9.74 -8.03 26.58
C ASP A 250 -8.72 -7.29 27.50
N LEU A 251 -9.13 -6.10 27.96
CA LEU A 251 -8.46 -5.35 29.03
C LEU A 251 -8.90 -5.83 30.42
N GLU A 252 -9.98 -6.60 30.50
CA GLU A 252 -10.53 -7.15 31.75
C GLU A 252 -9.53 -8.09 32.43
N ALA A 253 -8.61 -8.71 31.66
CA ALA A 253 -7.53 -9.50 32.21
C ALA A 253 -6.58 -8.71 33.15
N ALA A 254 -6.64 -7.38 33.13
CA ALA A 254 -5.89 -6.48 34.00
C ALA A 254 -6.66 -6.07 35.27
N GLU A 255 -7.93 -6.43 35.38
CA GLU A 255 -8.69 -6.17 36.61
C GLU A 255 -8.14 -7.02 37.76
N ASN A 256 -7.93 -6.38 38.90
CA ASN A 256 -7.43 -7.00 40.14
C ASN A 256 -5.95 -7.42 40.16
N MET A 257 -5.12 -6.94 39.24
CA MET A 257 -3.67 -7.14 39.36
C MET A 257 -3.07 -6.30 40.51
N LEU A 258 -2.23 -6.89 41.34
CA LEU A 258 -1.49 -6.25 42.43
C LEU A 258 -0.01 -6.14 42.01
N PRO A 259 0.68 -5.05 42.40
CA PRO A 259 0.31 -3.92 43.27
C PRO A 259 -0.60 -2.90 42.62
N PRO A 260 -1.17 -1.93 43.38
CA PRO A 260 -2.17 -0.96 42.86
C PRO A 260 -1.64 0.03 41.81
N LEU A 261 -0.31 0.07 41.60
CA LEU A 261 0.32 0.86 40.55
C LEU A 261 0.90 -0.07 39.50
N ILE A 262 0.64 0.21 38.22
CA ILE A 262 1.20 -0.51 37.09
C ILE A 262 2.71 -0.28 36.99
N THR A 263 3.44 -1.32 36.59
CA THR A 263 4.86 -1.22 36.22
C THR A 263 5.04 -0.56 34.86
N TRP A 264 6.27 -0.14 34.53
CA TRP A 264 6.56 0.42 33.20
C TRP A 264 6.45 -0.63 32.08
N ASP A 265 6.65 -1.92 32.37
CA ASP A 265 6.45 -3.01 31.40
C ASP A 265 4.96 -3.21 31.10
N GLU A 266 4.10 -3.17 32.11
CA GLU A 266 2.65 -3.16 31.95
C GLU A 266 2.18 -1.90 31.20
N ALA A 267 2.71 -0.73 31.55
CA ALA A 267 2.40 0.52 30.86
C ALA A 267 2.76 0.45 29.37
N ALA A 268 3.93 -0.13 29.03
CA ALA A 268 4.33 -0.33 27.64
C ALA A 268 3.39 -1.29 26.88
N MET A 269 2.88 -2.33 27.55
CA MET A 269 1.88 -3.25 26.99
C MET A 269 0.54 -2.52 26.75
N TYR A 270 0.05 -1.75 27.72
CA TYR A 270 -1.21 -0.99 27.58
C TYR A 270 -1.12 0.10 26.51
N LEU A 271 0.02 0.79 26.40
CA LEU A 271 0.22 1.79 25.33
C LEU A 271 0.13 1.16 23.93
N ARG A 272 0.76 -0.02 23.73
CA ARG A 272 0.66 -0.74 22.46
C ARG A 272 -0.77 -1.18 22.15
N ARG A 273 -1.47 -1.78 23.11
CA ARG A 273 -2.87 -2.21 22.98
C ARG A 273 -3.81 -1.00 22.76
N GLY A 274 -3.60 0.07 23.54
CA GLY A 274 -4.38 1.30 23.47
C GLY A 274 -4.36 1.95 22.09
N ASN A 275 -3.22 1.99 21.41
CA ASN A 275 -3.11 2.50 20.05
C ASN A 275 -4.01 1.71 19.08
N GLY A 276 -4.03 0.39 19.19
CA GLY A 276 -4.91 -0.48 18.40
C GLY A 276 -6.40 -0.24 18.68
N LEU A 277 -6.74 -0.10 19.95
CA LEU A 277 -8.12 0.20 20.40
C LEU A 277 -8.61 1.55 19.87
N VAL A 278 -7.79 2.61 19.98
CA VAL A 278 -8.14 3.95 19.49
C VAL A 278 -8.33 3.95 17.97
N ALA A 279 -7.44 3.28 17.23
CA ALA A 279 -7.55 3.17 15.78
C ALA A 279 -8.82 2.42 15.36
N TRP A 280 -9.14 1.31 16.02
CA TRP A 280 -10.38 0.56 15.79
C TRP A 280 -11.63 1.39 16.14
N TYR A 281 -11.65 2.04 17.30
CA TYR A 281 -12.77 2.88 17.73
C TYR A 281 -13.09 4.00 16.74
N ASN A 282 -12.06 4.65 16.19
CA ASN A 282 -12.26 5.68 15.17
C ASN A 282 -12.89 5.12 13.90
N LYS A 283 -12.41 3.96 13.41
CA LYS A 283 -13.03 3.28 12.26
C LYS A 283 -14.47 2.88 12.52
N LEU A 284 -14.77 2.36 13.71
CA LEU A 284 -16.13 2.00 14.11
C LEU A 284 -17.06 3.23 14.11
N LYS A 285 -16.58 4.39 14.59
CA LYS A 285 -17.34 5.65 14.51
C LYS A 285 -17.64 6.06 13.07
N ASP A 286 -16.67 5.95 12.18
CA ASP A 286 -16.84 6.29 10.75
C ASP A 286 -17.87 5.37 10.10
N SER A 287 -17.83 4.07 10.39
CA SER A 287 -18.80 3.09 9.88
C SER A 287 -20.21 3.34 10.44
N ALA A 288 -20.32 3.63 11.74
CA ALA A 288 -21.59 3.99 12.35
C ALA A 288 -22.20 5.26 11.73
N LEU A 289 -21.37 6.27 11.44
CA LEU A 289 -21.82 7.48 10.76
C LEU A 289 -22.30 7.17 9.32
N LYS A 290 -21.57 6.38 8.57
CA LYS A 290 -21.96 5.95 7.22
C LYS A 290 -23.30 5.21 7.24
N GLU A 291 -23.48 4.28 8.18
CA GLU A 291 -24.74 3.54 8.35
C GLU A 291 -25.92 4.50 8.56
N ILE A 292 -25.78 5.48 9.46
CA ILE A 292 -26.84 6.47 9.73
C ILE A 292 -27.11 7.35 8.49
N LEU A 293 -26.06 7.77 7.77
CA LEU A 293 -26.22 8.60 6.58
C LEU A 293 -26.86 7.85 5.40
N SER A 294 -26.72 6.52 5.34
CA SER A 294 -27.40 5.66 4.36
C SER A 294 -28.86 5.30 4.75
N GLY A 295 -29.35 5.81 5.87
CA GLY A 295 -30.71 5.58 6.36
C GLY A 295 -30.84 4.43 7.37
N GLY A 296 -29.74 3.79 7.74
CA GLY A 296 -29.69 2.77 8.78
C GLY A 296 -29.81 3.37 10.20
N ARG A 297 -29.88 2.49 11.20
CA ARG A 297 -30.05 2.89 12.60
C ARG A 297 -28.92 2.34 13.48
N VAL A 298 -28.23 3.24 14.18
CA VAL A 298 -27.30 2.89 15.26
C VAL A 298 -27.93 3.36 16.58
N PRO A 299 -28.32 2.42 17.47
CA PRO A 299 -28.99 2.79 18.71
C PRO A 299 -28.14 3.75 19.56
N GLY A 300 -28.77 4.85 20.05
CA GLY A 300 -28.11 5.86 20.88
C GLY A 300 -27.29 6.91 20.09
N TYR A 301 -27.21 6.81 18.77
CA TYR A 301 -26.45 7.74 17.93
C TYR A 301 -27.29 8.37 16.83
N LYS A 302 -26.93 9.59 16.44
CA LYS A 302 -27.51 10.32 15.31
C LYS A 302 -26.44 11.12 14.56
N ALA A 303 -26.59 11.25 13.26
CA ALA A 303 -25.78 12.19 12.48
C ALA A 303 -26.29 13.62 12.73
N VAL A 304 -25.37 14.55 12.94
CA VAL A 304 -25.63 15.98 13.04
C VAL A 304 -24.71 16.74 12.11
N SER A 305 -25.15 17.84 11.55
CA SER A 305 -24.31 18.71 10.74
C SER A 305 -23.13 19.23 11.58
N GLY A 306 -21.94 19.16 11.01
CA GLY A 306 -20.74 19.76 11.61
C GLY A 306 -20.87 21.27 11.74
N ARG A 307 -19.88 21.91 12.37
CA ARG A 307 -19.81 23.37 12.43
C ARG A 307 -19.74 23.94 11.02
N THR A 308 -20.65 24.87 10.71
CA THR A 308 -20.61 25.59 9.43
C THR A 308 -19.41 26.54 9.44
N THR A 309 -18.57 26.45 8.43
CA THR A 309 -17.52 27.40 8.16
C THR A 309 -17.92 28.30 6.99
N ARG A 310 -17.58 29.58 7.08
CA ARG A 310 -17.77 30.49 5.94
C ARG A 310 -16.69 30.23 4.91
N VAL A 311 -17.10 30.05 3.67
CA VAL A 311 -16.20 29.91 2.53
C VAL A 311 -16.52 30.97 1.49
N TRP A 312 -15.52 31.44 0.78
CA TRP A 312 -15.72 32.37 -0.33
C TRP A 312 -16.36 31.57 -1.49
N THR A 313 -17.46 32.08 -2.03
CA THR A 313 -18.05 31.58 -3.28
C THR A 313 -17.23 32.02 -4.50
N ASP A 314 -16.70 33.25 -4.43
CA ASP A 314 -15.78 33.78 -5.41
C ASP A 314 -14.82 34.74 -4.64
N ARG A 315 -13.63 34.25 -4.32
CA ARG A 315 -12.65 34.98 -3.53
C ARG A 315 -12.16 36.23 -4.23
N ASP A 316 -11.93 36.16 -5.54
CA ASP A 316 -11.31 37.25 -6.30
C ASP A 316 -12.29 38.41 -6.42
N LYS A 317 -13.57 38.15 -6.70
CA LYS A 317 -14.62 39.19 -6.69
C LYS A 317 -14.83 39.79 -5.30
N ALA A 318 -14.76 38.98 -4.23
CA ALA A 318 -14.89 39.49 -2.87
C ALA A 318 -13.72 40.42 -2.52
N PHE A 319 -12.48 40.06 -2.89
CA PHE A 319 -11.30 40.89 -2.66
C PHE A 319 -11.33 42.17 -3.49
N GLN A 320 -11.82 42.11 -4.74
CA GLN A 320 -11.99 43.28 -5.57
C GLN A 320 -13.01 44.26 -4.96
N ALA A 321 -14.17 43.77 -4.52
CA ALA A 321 -15.17 44.60 -3.84
C ALA A 321 -14.66 45.26 -2.54
N LEU A 322 -13.79 44.55 -1.79
CA LEU A 322 -13.16 45.09 -0.60
C LEU A 322 -12.12 46.16 -0.94
N ASN A 323 -11.33 45.94 -1.99
CA ASN A 323 -10.37 46.95 -2.49
C ASN A 323 -11.09 48.20 -2.97
N ASP A 324 -12.18 48.05 -3.72
CA ASP A 324 -13.00 49.18 -4.19
C ASP A 324 -13.64 49.96 -3.03
N ALA A 325 -13.90 49.29 -1.91
CA ALA A 325 -14.39 49.89 -0.67
C ALA A 325 -13.26 50.54 0.20
N GLY A 326 -12.02 50.56 -0.28
CA GLY A 326 -10.89 51.24 0.37
C GLY A 326 -10.02 50.37 1.28
N TYR A 327 -10.18 49.02 1.26
CA TYR A 327 -9.32 48.11 2.01
C TYR A 327 -8.23 47.54 1.08
N PRO A 328 -6.99 48.01 1.14
CA PRO A 328 -5.90 47.57 0.24
C PRO A 328 -5.48 46.12 0.51
N ASP A 329 -4.91 45.47 -0.49
CA ASP A 329 -4.43 44.08 -0.40
C ASP A 329 -3.48 43.80 0.77
N THR A 330 -2.72 44.83 1.21
CA THR A 330 -1.84 44.74 2.38
C THR A 330 -2.60 44.53 3.71
N VAL A 331 -3.86 44.91 3.77
CA VAL A 331 -4.74 44.66 4.93
C VAL A 331 -5.51 43.34 4.77
N LEU A 332 -5.83 42.97 3.55
CA LEU A 332 -6.62 41.79 3.23
C LEU A 332 -5.79 40.50 3.11
N ARG A 333 -4.45 40.63 2.96
CA ARG A 333 -3.54 39.48 2.78
C ARG A 333 -2.43 39.54 3.82
N GLU A 334 -2.22 38.45 4.52
CA GLU A 334 -1.05 38.25 5.38
C GLU A 334 0.10 37.70 4.55
N THR A 335 1.20 38.43 4.41
CA THR A 335 2.42 37.91 3.77
C THR A 335 3.23 37.21 4.85
N LYS A 336 3.42 35.91 4.71
CA LYS A 336 4.29 35.12 5.59
C LYS A 336 5.54 34.72 4.81
N ASP A 337 6.68 34.75 5.47
CA ASP A 337 7.91 34.22 4.88
C ASP A 337 7.71 32.73 4.55
N LEU A 338 8.29 32.31 3.43
CA LEU A 338 8.28 30.92 3.06
C LEU A 338 9.10 30.10 4.06
N SER A 339 8.64 28.91 4.37
CA SER A 339 9.40 27.98 5.19
C SER A 339 10.71 27.58 4.51
N ILE A 340 11.72 27.22 5.30
CA ILE A 340 13.03 26.76 4.81
C ILE A 340 12.86 25.71 3.70
N SER A 341 11.98 24.73 3.89
CA SER A 341 11.72 23.69 2.90
C SER A 341 11.10 24.21 1.59
N GLN A 342 10.31 25.27 1.64
CA GLN A 342 9.74 25.92 0.44
C GLN A 342 10.80 26.73 -0.30
N ILE A 343 11.66 27.45 0.44
CA ILE A 343 12.79 28.20 -0.12
C ILE A 343 13.79 27.23 -0.77
N GLU A 344 14.12 26.12 -0.09
CA GLU A 344 15.01 25.08 -0.60
C GLU A 344 14.49 24.46 -1.91
N LYS A 345 13.16 24.29 -2.06
CA LYS A 345 12.54 23.83 -3.31
C LYS A 345 12.64 24.82 -4.46
N ILE A 346 12.56 26.12 -4.16
CA ILE A 346 12.61 27.20 -5.18
C ILE A 346 14.05 27.45 -5.64
N VAL A 347 14.97 27.57 -4.70
CA VAL A 347 16.39 27.89 -4.96
C VAL A 347 17.14 26.64 -5.45
N GLY A 348 16.71 25.47 -5.05
CA GLY A 348 17.43 24.22 -5.27
C GLY A 348 18.35 23.87 -4.09
N LYS A 349 18.34 22.58 -3.70
CA LYS A 349 19.02 22.10 -2.49
C LYS A 349 20.51 22.43 -2.43
N LYS A 350 21.21 22.35 -3.58
CA LYS A 350 22.67 22.59 -3.65
C LYS A 350 22.98 24.05 -3.40
N GLU A 351 22.33 24.96 -4.12
CA GLU A 351 22.52 26.40 -4.03
C GLU A 351 22.05 26.93 -2.66
N PHE A 352 20.91 26.46 -2.15
CA PHE A 352 20.44 26.78 -0.81
C PHE A 352 21.45 26.37 0.28
N THR A 353 22.02 25.15 0.17
CA THR A 353 23.04 24.70 1.12
C THR A 353 24.30 25.56 1.09
N GLU A 354 24.74 26.02 -0.08
CA GLU A 354 25.91 26.92 -0.21
C GLU A 354 25.64 28.30 0.38
N LEU A 355 24.46 28.87 0.10
CA LEU A 355 24.11 30.24 0.55
C LEU A 355 23.74 30.30 2.04
N ALA A 356 23.12 29.26 2.57
CA ALA A 356 22.57 29.22 3.93
C ALA A 356 23.37 28.34 4.90
N LYS A 357 24.57 27.90 4.54
CA LYS A 357 25.39 26.91 5.27
C LYS A 357 25.53 27.20 6.77
N ASP A 358 25.74 28.45 7.14
CA ASP A 358 25.96 28.86 8.53
C ASP A 358 24.73 29.57 9.15
N LEU A 359 23.62 29.64 8.40
CA LEU A 359 22.41 30.38 8.79
C LEU A 359 21.24 29.45 9.12
N VAL A 360 21.37 28.13 8.85
CA VAL A 360 20.37 27.12 9.14
C VAL A 360 20.95 26.05 10.03
N VAL A 361 20.34 25.86 11.20
CA VAL A 361 20.69 24.76 12.14
C VAL A 361 19.53 23.83 12.34
N LYS A 362 19.80 22.54 12.50
CA LYS A 362 18.80 21.55 12.88
C LYS A 362 18.58 21.64 14.38
N GLN A 363 17.42 22.07 14.79
CA GLN A 363 17.00 21.97 16.19
C GLN A 363 16.29 20.63 16.43
N PRO A 364 16.65 19.90 17.50
CA PRO A 364 15.89 18.73 17.88
C PRO A 364 14.46 19.14 18.24
N GLY A 365 13.47 18.42 17.74
CA GLY A 365 12.08 18.57 18.15
C GLY A 365 11.86 18.18 19.61
N ALA A 366 10.67 18.46 20.13
CA ALA A 366 10.28 17.95 21.43
C ALA A 366 10.35 16.41 21.44
N PRO A 367 10.80 15.79 22.55
CA PRO A 367 10.80 14.34 22.66
C PRO A 367 9.40 13.77 22.41
N ALA A 368 9.32 12.73 21.60
CA ALA A 368 8.09 12.00 21.31
C ALA A 368 8.23 10.56 21.79
N LEU A 369 7.13 10.02 22.34
CA LEU A 369 7.06 8.61 22.69
C LEU A 369 6.78 7.82 21.42
N VAL A 370 7.70 6.92 21.08
CA VAL A 370 7.55 5.98 19.95
C VAL A 370 7.60 4.56 20.47
N PRO A 371 6.99 3.58 19.75
CA PRO A 371 7.02 2.17 20.11
C PRO A 371 8.43 1.62 20.22
#